data_f92091f161efa41c9097d90bec30526c
#
_entry.id   f92091f161efa41c9097d90bec30526c
#
_cell.length_a   1.000
_cell.length_b   1.000
_cell.length_c   1.000
_cell.angle_alpha   90.00
_cell.angle_beta   90.00
_cell.angle_gamma   90.00
#
_symmetry.space_group_name_H-M   'P 1'
#
loop_
_entity.id
_entity.type
_entity.pdbx_description
1 polymer ?
#
loop_
_entity_poly.entity_id
_entity_poly.type
_entity_poly.pdbx_seq_one_letter_code
_entity_poly.pdbx_strand_id
1 'polypeptide(L)'
;GPPYLARLAGAAISAFAARDYAQMIYDLAIRRELIRLGRDITDKAAKVDVESEPREQIIEAEQALYSLAEQGVSEKGFQSFLAAVTEAVNVANTAYQRDGGLAGISTGLVDMDKKLGGLHKSDLLIIAGRPSMGKTSLATNIAYNVAKAYRRGTLQDGSEGAVDGGVVGFFSLEMSAEQLAGRVLAEASEISSHKIRQGDMTEGEFRRFVDATKQLESCPLYIDDTAAIPISQLAARARRLKRTHGLDLLIVDYLQLVRGTSDNRVQEIGEISMGLKAIAKELNIPVVALSQ
;
A
#
# COMPACT_ATOMS: atom_id res chain seq x y z
N GLY A 1 4.21 51.40 -16.71
CA GLY A 1 4.34 52.67 -16.00
C GLY A 1 3.43 52.74 -14.78
N PRO A 2 3.55 53.79 -13.94
CA PRO A 2 2.80 53.92 -12.68
C PRO A 2 1.30 53.70 -12.77
N PRO A 3 0.59 54.16 -13.85
CA PRO A 3 -0.84 53.92 -13.98
C PRO A 3 -1.25 52.44 -14.17
N TYR A 4 -0.36 51.63 -14.71
CA TYR A 4 -0.56 50.18 -14.85
C TYR A 4 -0.41 49.46 -13.51
N LEU A 5 0.58 49.84 -12.72
CA LEU A 5 0.81 49.33 -11.36
C LEU A 5 -0.32 49.76 -10.42
N ALA A 6 -0.83 50.98 -10.56
CA ALA A 6 -1.99 51.43 -9.79
C ALA A 6 -3.26 50.64 -10.12
N ARG A 7 -3.48 50.29 -11.39
CA ARG A 7 -4.58 49.40 -11.81
C ARG A 7 -4.41 47.99 -11.30
N LEU A 8 -3.20 47.43 -11.30
CA LEU A 8 -2.90 46.13 -10.72
C LEU A 8 -3.10 46.12 -9.19
N ALA A 9 -2.67 47.17 -8.51
CA ALA A 9 -2.87 47.32 -7.08
C ALA A 9 -4.35 47.51 -6.71
N GLY A 10 -5.10 48.26 -7.53
CA GLY A 10 -6.55 48.43 -7.35
C GLY A 10 -7.39 47.19 -7.72
N ALA A 11 -6.83 46.32 -8.55
CA ALA A 11 -7.40 45.01 -8.86
C ALA A 11 -6.86 43.90 -7.93
N ALA A 12 -6.01 44.24 -6.96
CA ALA A 12 -5.49 43.32 -5.97
C ALA A 12 -6.66 42.81 -5.11
N ILE A 13 -6.97 41.56 -5.35
CA ILE A 13 -7.99 40.79 -4.65
C ILE A 13 -7.50 40.59 -3.23
N SER A 14 -8.40 40.71 -2.23
CA SER A 14 -8.05 40.47 -0.83
C SER A 14 -7.34 39.11 -0.67
N ALA A 15 -6.45 38.99 0.30
CA ALA A 15 -5.74 37.72 0.57
C ALA A 15 -6.72 36.53 0.76
N PHE A 16 -7.95 36.82 1.16
CA PHE A 16 -9.03 35.83 1.25
C PHE A 16 -9.45 35.29 -0.13
N ALA A 17 -9.62 36.15 -1.13
CA ALA A 17 -10.01 35.74 -2.46
C ALA A 17 -8.85 35.09 -3.26
N ALA A 18 -7.59 35.34 -2.89
CA ALA A 18 -6.44 34.72 -3.54
C ALA A 18 -6.46 33.19 -3.40
N ARG A 19 -6.89 32.65 -2.28
CA ARG A 19 -7.02 31.20 -2.07
C ARG A 19 -8.11 30.59 -2.96
N ASP A 20 -9.26 31.25 -3.10
CA ASP A 20 -10.37 30.77 -3.92
C ASP A 20 -9.99 30.79 -5.41
N TYR A 21 -9.28 31.82 -5.86
CA TYR A 21 -8.77 31.87 -7.23
C TYR A 21 -7.69 30.84 -7.50
N ALA A 22 -6.78 30.59 -6.55
CA ALA A 22 -5.78 29.54 -6.66
C ALA A 22 -6.46 28.16 -6.79
N GLN A 23 -7.48 27.90 -5.98
CA GLN A 23 -8.27 26.68 -6.08
C GLN A 23 -8.97 26.54 -7.43
N MET A 24 -9.59 27.62 -7.93
CA MET A 24 -10.25 27.61 -9.25
C MET A 24 -9.25 27.36 -10.39
N ILE A 25 -8.05 27.96 -10.34
CA ILE A 25 -6.99 27.73 -11.34
C ILE A 25 -6.56 26.26 -11.29
N TYR A 26 -6.37 25.73 -10.10
CA TYR A 26 -6.03 24.33 -9.88
C TYR A 26 -7.09 23.39 -10.45
N ASP A 27 -8.37 23.60 -10.11
CA ASP A 27 -9.48 22.78 -10.60
C ASP A 27 -9.59 22.81 -12.13
N LEU A 28 -9.35 23.97 -12.74
CA LEU A 28 -9.31 24.11 -14.19
C LEU A 28 -8.10 23.39 -14.82
N ALA A 29 -6.94 23.37 -14.14
CA ALA A 29 -5.77 22.63 -14.60
C ALA A 29 -6.04 21.11 -14.57
N ILE A 30 -6.58 20.58 -13.48
CA ILE A 30 -6.97 19.17 -13.38
C ILE A 30 -7.99 18.78 -14.46
N ARG A 31 -9.00 19.62 -14.74
CA ARG A 31 -9.97 19.37 -15.81
C ARG A 31 -9.32 19.31 -17.19
N ARG A 32 -8.33 20.16 -17.47
CA ARG A 32 -7.58 20.13 -18.74
C ARG A 32 -6.78 18.83 -18.87
N GLU A 33 -6.11 18.40 -17.79
CA GLU A 33 -5.37 17.12 -17.78
C GLU A 33 -6.30 15.92 -17.96
N LEU A 34 -7.48 15.92 -17.34
CA LEU A 34 -8.49 14.87 -17.56
C LEU A 34 -8.94 14.80 -19.02
N ILE A 35 -9.15 15.97 -19.67
CA ILE A 35 -9.51 16.03 -21.09
C ILE A 35 -8.37 15.50 -21.95
N ARG A 36 -7.11 15.89 -21.66
CA ARG A 36 -5.93 15.41 -22.38
C ARG A 36 -5.82 13.89 -22.27
N LEU A 37 -5.89 13.38 -21.05
CA LEU A 37 -5.82 11.94 -20.78
C LEU A 37 -6.94 11.16 -21.49
N GLY A 38 -8.18 11.68 -21.46
CA GLY A 38 -9.30 11.06 -22.15
C GLY A 38 -9.08 10.98 -23.67
N ARG A 39 -8.47 12.00 -24.28
CA ARG A 39 -8.07 11.96 -25.70
C ARG A 39 -6.98 10.94 -25.95
N ASP A 40 -5.93 10.92 -25.13
CA ASP A 40 -4.83 9.97 -25.26
C ASP A 40 -5.31 8.52 -25.17
N ILE A 41 -6.26 8.22 -24.25
CA ILE A 41 -6.90 6.90 -24.12
C ILE A 41 -7.70 6.57 -25.38
N THR A 42 -8.49 7.54 -25.89
CA THR A 42 -9.29 7.34 -27.10
C THR A 42 -8.41 7.11 -28.31
N ASP A 43 -7.35 7.90 -28.48
CA ASP A 43 -6.44 7.79 -29.61
C ASP A 43 -5.65 6.47 -29.59
N LYS A 44 -5.22 6.02 -28.41
CA LYS A 44 -4.56 4.71 -28.24
C LYS A 44 -5.53 3.55 -28.57
N ALA A 45 -6.76 3.61 -28.04
CA ALA A 45 -7.76 2.57 -28.27
C ALA A 45 -8.23 2.50 -29.74
N ALA A 46 -8.24 3.64 -30.45
CA ALA A 46 -8.59 3.70 -31.87
C ALA A 46 -7.48 3.17 -32.79
N LYS A 47 -6.23 3.16 -32.34
CA LYS A 47 -5.13 2.54 -33.10
C LYS A 47 -5.16 1.03 -32.88
N VAL A 48 -5.43 0.30 -33.96
CA VAL A 48 -5.34 -1.17 -33.96
C VAL A 48 -3.84 -1.53 -33.98
N ASP A 49 -3.23 -1.65 -32.82
CA ASP A 49 -1.87 -2.14 -32.69
C ASP A 49 -1.95 -3.63 -32.27
N VAL A 50 -1.47 -4.50 -33.15
CA VAL A 50 -1.52 -5.96 -32.95
C VAL A 50 -0.58 -6.42 -31.83
N GLU A 51 0.41 -5.58 -31.47
CA GLU A 51 1.40 -5.88 -30.43
C GLU A 51 0.97 -5.39 -29.03
N SER A 52 -0.04 -4.51 -28.93
CA SER A 52 -0.50 -3.94 -27.66
C SER A 52 -1.76 -4.63 -27.18
N GLU A 53 -1.65 -5.37 -26.07
CA GLU A 53 -2.82 -5.99 -25.45
C GLU A 53 -3.78 -4.94 -24.86
N PRO A 54 -5.11 -5.03 -25.08
CA PRO A 54 -6.08 -4.10 -24.49
C PRO A 54 -5.97 -3.97 -22.97
N ARG A 55 -5.51 -5.03 -22.33
CA ARG A 55 -5.31 -5.07 -20.88
C ARG A 55 -4.17 -4.19 -20.42
N GLU A 56 -3.10 -4.05 -21.20
CA GLU A 56 -2.00 -3.14 -20.91
C GLU A 56 -2.43 -1.68 -21.04
N GLN A 57 -3.24 -1.36 -22.06
CA GLN A 57 -3.81 -0.02 -22.21
C GLN A 57 -4.68 0.40 -21.03
N ILE A 58 -5.45 -0.55 -20.45
CA ILE A 58 -6.24 -0.29 -19.24
C ILE A 58 -5.31 0.02 -18.06
N ILE A 59 -4.24 -0.73 -17.86
CA ILE A 59 -3.28 -0.52 -16.77
C ILE A 59 -2.60 0.85 -16.90
N GLU A 60 -2.18 1.22 -18.11
CA GLU A 60 -1.59 2.55 -18.36
C GLU A 60 -2.58 3.70 -18.07
N ALA A 61 -3.84 3.52 -18.47
CA ALA A 61 -4.89 4.50 -18.21
C ALA A 61 -5.18 4.63 -16.70
N GLU A 62 -5.26 3.51 -15.97
CA GLU A 62 -5.40 3.52 -14.50
C GLU A 62 -4.23 4.21 -13.82
N GLN A 63 -3.00 3.96 -14.26
CA GLN A 63 -1.80 4.59 -13.71
C GLN A 63 -1.80 6.10 -13.94
N ALA A 64 -2.15 6.54 -15.15
CA ALA A 64 -2.21 7.95 -15.49
C ALA A 64 -3.31 8.70 -14.72
N LEU A 65 -4.48 8.09 -14.56
CA LEU A 65 -5.57 8.62 -13.73
C LEU A 65 -5.19 8.69 -12.25
N TYR A 66 -4.51 7.67 -11.75
CA TYR A 66 -4.01 7.65 -10.37
C TYR A 66 -2.99 8.77 -10.13
N SER A 67 -2.01 8.93 -11.03
CA SER A 67 -1.01 9.99 -10.96
C SER A 67 -1.65 11.38 -10.98
N LEU A 68 -2.69 11.57 -11.79
CA LEU A 68 -3.43 12.83 -11.84
C LEU A 68 -4.20 13.10 -10.53
N ALA A 69 -4.79 12.08 -9.94
CA ALA A 69 -5.48 12.19 -8.66
C ALA A 69 -4.51 12.51 -7.50
N GLU A 70 -3.26 12.04 -7.57
CA GLU A 70 -2.22 12.34 -6.59
C GLU A 70 -1.52 13.69 -6.82
N GLN A 71 -1.54 14.26 -8.02
CA GLN A 71 -0.97 15.58 -8.32
C GLN A 71 -1.56 16.72 -7.47
N GLY A 72 -2.71 16.47 -6.83
CA GLY A 72 -3.27 17.37 -5.81
C GLY A 72 -2.51 17.36 -4.49
N VAL A 73 -1.63 16.38 -4.27
CA VAL A 73 -0.84 16.20 -3.06
C VAL A 73 0.64 16.15 -3.46
N SER A 74 1.19 17.35 -3.80
CA SER A 74 2.64 17.58 -3.94
C SER A 74 3.34 16.87 -5.13
N GLU A 75 3.72 17.66 -6.14
CA GLU A 75 4.93 17.36 -6.92
C GLU A 75 6.08 17.14 -5.92
N LYS A 76 6.50 15.89 -5.73
CA LYS A 76 7.72 15.59 -4.98
C LYS A 76 8.94 15.98 -5.80
N GLY A 77 9.14 17.30 -5.96
CA GLY A 77 10.38 17.87 -6.42
C GLY A 77 11.44 17.84 -5.31
N PHE A 78 12.52 18.61 -5.49
CA PHE A 78 13.52 18.80 -4.44
C PHE A 78 12.87 19.42 -3.19
N GLN A 79 12.91 18.68 -2.08
CA GLN A 79 12.55 19.23 -0.77
C GLN A 79 13.75 19.96 -0.18
N SER A 80 13.52 21.09 0.52
CA SER A 80 14.58 21.72 1.28
C SER A 80 15.02 20.79 2.41
N PHE A 81 16.32 20.81 2.73
CA PHE A 81 16.84 20.01 3.83
C PHE A 81 16.14 20.32 5.17
N LEU A 82 15.77 21.58 5.38
CA LEU A 82 15.01 22.00 6.57
C LEU A 82 13.64 21.28 6.66
N ALA A 83 12.90 21.18 5.55
CA ALA A 83 11.62 20.46 5.52
C ALA A 83 11.82 18.98 5.84
N ALA A 84 12.86 18.35 5.27
CA ALA A 84 13.18 16.95 5.55
C ALA A 84 13.58 16.72 7.02
N VAL A 85 14.36 17.63 7.63
CA VAL A 85 14.71 17.57 9.05
C VAL A 85 13.47 17.73 9.94
N THR A 86 12.58 18.66 9.60
CA THR A 86 11.34 18.85 10.36
C THR A 86 10.49 17.58 10.36
N GLU A 87 10.36 16.92 9.21
CA GLU A 87 9.64 15.66 9.13
C GLU A 87 10.32 14.54 9.95
N ALA A 88 11.66 14.44 9.88
CA ALA A 88 12.40 13.47 10.67
C ALA A 88 12.21 13.69 12.19
N VAL A 89 12.18 14.94 12.65
CA VAL A 89 11.92 15.29 14.05
C VAL A 89 10.49 14.91 14.44
N ASN A 90 9.50 15.14 13.57
CA ASN A 90 8.12 14.76 13.84
C ASN A 90 7.98 13.24 13.98
N VAL A 91 8.62 12.45 13.09
CA VAL A 91 8.64 10.99 13.18
C VAL A 91 9.28 10.52 14.48
N ALA A 92 10.43 11.09 14.87
CA ALA A 92 11.10 10.75 16.11
C ALA A 92 10.26 11.12 17.34
N ASN A 93 9.61 12.27 17.34
CA ASN A 93 8.73 12.71 18.42
C ASN A 93 7.50 11.80 18.56
N THR A 94 6.90 11.39 17.44
CA THR A 94 5.79 10.44 17.43
C THR A 94 6.19 9.09 18.03
N ALA A 95 7.39 8.60 17.69
CA ALA A 95 7.94 7.38 18.27
C ALA A 95 8.19 7.51 19.77
N TYR A 96 8.71 8.67 20.21
CA TYR A 96 8.98 8.94 21.63
C TYR A 96 7.70 9.01 22.48
N GLN A 97 6.60 9.51 21.90
CA GLN A 97 5.31 9.66 22.61
C GLN A 97 4.46 8.38 22.61
N ARG A 98 4.76 7.40 21.76
CA ARG A 98 4.04 6.12 21.74
C ARG A 98 4.53 5.19 22.85
N ASP A 99 3.61 4.58 23.59
CA ASP A 99 3.90 3.46 24.47
C ASP A 99 4.53 2.31 23.65
N GLY A 100 5.82 2.03 23.92
CA GLY A 100 6.59 1.03 23.16
C GLY A 100 7.63 1.60 22.20
N GLY A 101 7.66 2.93 21.93
CA GLY A 101 8.75 3.59 21.19
C GLY A 101 8.88 3.19 19.71
N LEU A 102 7.83 2.69 19.06
CA LEU A 102 7.87 2.28 17.67
C LEU A 102 7.49 3.43 16.74
N ALA A 103 8.38 3.76 15.81
CA ALA A 103 8.11 4.74 14.76
C ALA A 103 7.29 4.13 13.61
N GLY A 104 7.47 2.85 13.34
CA GLY A 104 6.76 2.08 12.31
C GLY A 104 5.53 1.33 12.82
N ILE A 105 4.90 0.57 11.91
CA ILE A 105 3.80 -0.34 12.26
C ILE A 105 4.40 -1.56 12.99
N SER A 106 3.85 -1.92 14.15
CA SER A 106 4.28 -3.11 14.90
C SER A 106 4.01 -4.37 14.09
N THR A 107 4.96 -5.28 14.04
CA THR A 107 4.79 -6.62 13.47
C THR A 107 4.04 -7.57 14.42
N GLY A 108 3.88 -7.16 15.69
CA GLY A 108 3.38 -8.02 16.77
C GLY A 108 4.44 -8.99 17.30
N LEU A 109 5.67 -8.93 16.81
CA LEU A 109 6.80 -9.78 17.21
C LEU A 109 7.84 -8.92 17.93
N VAL A 110 7.91 -9.04 19.24
CA VAL A 110 8.69 -8.16 20.14
C VAL A 110 10.16 -8.00 19.70
N ASP A 111 10.84 -9.09 19.37
CA ASP A 111 12.26 -9.04 19.01
C ASP A 111 12.48 -8.47 17.61
N MET A 112 11.53 -8.68 16.70
CA MET A 112 11.56 -8.08 15.37
C MET A 112 11.32 -6.57 15.46
N ASP A 113 10.32 -6.17 16.23
CA ASP A 113 9.99 -4.76 16.45
C ASP A 113 11.14 -4.00 17.11
N LYS A 114 11.80 -4.60 18.11
CA LYS A 114 13.02 -4.00 18.72
C LYS A 114 14.16 -3.77 17.73
N LYS A 115 14.33 -4.68 16.76
CA LYS A 115 15.41 -4.57 15.75
C LYS A 115 15.07 -3.61 14.64
N LEU A 116 13.81 -3.56 14.20
CA LEU A 116 13.39 -2.77 13.04
C LEU A 116 12.84 -1.38 13.43
N GLY A 117 12.42 -1.18 14.68
CA GLY A 117 11.63 -0.01 15.06
C GLY A 117 10.21 -0.04 14.51
N GLY A 118 9.70 -1.24 14.15
CA GLY A 118 8.48 -1.45 13.39
C GLY A 118 8.70 -1.39 11.87
N LEU A 119 7.61 -1.54 11.11
CA LEU A 119 7.63 -1.45 9.65
C LEU A 119 7.44 0.01 9.22
N HIS A 120 8.47 0.59 8.60
CA HIS A 120 8.45 2.01 8.22
C HIS A 120 7.83 2.22 6.84
N LYS A 121 7.09 3.32 6.69
CA LYS A 121 6.53 3.76 5.41
C LYS A 121 7.63 3.91 4.36
N SER A 122 7.29 3.60 3.12
CA SER A 122 8.18 3.66 1.95
C SER A 122 9.34 2.65 1.96
N ASP A 123 9.41 1.75 2.95
CA ASP A 123 10.44 0.71 2.99
C ASP A 123 10.03 -0.60 2.32
N LEU A 124 11.03 -1.26 1.76
CA LEU A 124 10.93 -2.64 1.29
C LEU A 124 11.77 -3.52 2.22
N LEU A 125 11.09 -4.45 2.90
CA LEU A 125 11.71 -5.48 3.73
C LEU A 125 11.69 -6.82 2.97
N ILE A 126 12.84 -7.46 2.81
CA ILE A 126 12.93 -8.78 2.18
C ILE A 126 13.23 -9.83 3.26
N ILE A 127 12.34 -10.81 3.37
CA ILE A 127 12.49 -11.98 4.24
C ILE A 127 12.95 -13.15 3.37
N ALA A 128 14.23 -13.47 3.41
CA ALA A 128 14.80 -14.55 2.63
C ALA A 128 15.05 -15.80 3.48
N GLY A 129 14.95 -16.98 2.87
CA GLY A 129 15.24 -18.25 3.53
C GLY A 129 14.93 -19.44 2.63
N ARG A 130 15.49 -20.59 2.95
CA ARG A 130 15.26 -21.84 2.22
C ARG A 130 13.79 -22.27 2.27
N PRO A 131 13.31 -23.08 1.32
CA PRO A 131 11.99 -23.69 1.38
C PRO A 131 11.72 -24.33 2.75
N SER A 132 10.46 -24.34 3.20
CA SER A 132 10.02 -24.94 4.45
C SER A 132 10.59 -24.37 5.77
N MET A 133 11.28 -23.21 5.71
CA MET A 133 11.80 -22.52 6.92
C MET A 133 10.73 -21.64 7.63
N GLY A 134 9.48 -21.70 7.22
CA GLY A 134 8.39 -20.97 7.87
C GLY A 134 8.20 -19.51 7.44
N LYS A 135 8.79 -19.07 6.29
CA LYS A 135 8.64 -17.69 5.79
C LYS A 135 7.18 -17.25 5.65
N THR A 136 6.38 -18.05 4.94
CA THR A 136 4.93 -17.79 4.77
C THR A 136 4.20 -17.71 6.11
N SER A 137 4.52 -18.58 7.07
CA SER A 137 3.92 -18.54 8.42
C SER A 137 4.28 -17.25 9.14
N LEU A 138 5.55 -16.83 9.09
CA LEU A 138 5.99 -15.55 9.66
C LEU A 138 5.26 -14.37 9.04
N ALA A 139 5.18 -14.33 7.70
CA ALA A 139 4.48 -13.26 6.98
C ALA A 139 2.97 -13.24 7.28
N THR A 140 2.36 -14.42 7.41
CA THR A 140 0.93 -14.57 7.78
C THR A 140 0.68 -14.03 9.18
N ASN A 141 1.57 -14.34 10.15
CA ASN A 141 1.45 -13.84 11.52
C ASN A 141 1.61 -12.32 11.57
N ILE A 142 2.58 -11.77 10.83
CA ILE A 142 2.74 -10.30 10.70
C ILE A 142 1.45 -9.68 10.12
N ALA A 143 0.94 -10.25 9.03
CA ALA A 143 -0.29 -9.76 8.38
C ALA A 143 -1.47 -9.75 9.36
N TYR A 144 -1.66 -10.86 10.07
CA TYR A 144 -2.74 -11.01 11.04
C TYR A 144 -2.58 -10.05 12.23
N ASN A 145 -1.39 -9.95 12.81
CA ASN A 145 -1.12 -9.06 13.94
C ASN A 145 -1.41 -7.60 13.57
N VAL A 146 -0.94 -7.14 12.40
CA VAL A 146 -1.17 -5.79 11.92
C VAL A 146 -2.67 -5.53 11.67
N ALA A 147 -3.36 -6.46 11.01
CA ALA A 147 -4.78 -6.32 10.73
C ALA A 147 -5.64 -6.39 12.01
N LYS A 148 -5.31 -7.27 12.95
CA LYS A 148 -5.99 -7.40 14.25
C LYS A 148 -5.84 -6.16 15.13
N ALA A 149 -4.68 -5.52 15.08
CA ALA A 149 -4.40 -4.30 15.85
C ALA A 149 -5.05 -3.05 15.23
N TYR A 150 -5.65 -3.14 14.05
CA TYR A 150 -6.17 -2.00 13.32
C TYR A 150 -7.19 -1.21 14.15
N ARG A 151 -6.88 0.06 14.33
CA ARG A 151 -7.78 1.05 14.93
C ARG A 151 -7.75 2.34 14.10
N ARG A 152 -8.91 2.77 13.65
CA ARG A 152 -9.07 4.04 12.94
C ARG A 152 -9.26 5.17 13.94
N GLY A 153 -8.64 6.29 13.69
CA GLY A 153 -8.78 7.51 14.51
C GLY A 153 -8.15 8.71 13.84
N THR A 154 -8.18 9.83 14.54
CA THR A 154 -7.59 11.08 14.06
C THR A 154 -6.09 11.07 14.30
N LEU A 155 -5.31 11.25 13.25
CA LEU A 155 -3.86 11.38 13.29
C LEU A 155 -3.44 12.76 13.84
N GLN A 156 -2.16 12.93 14.17
CA GLN A 156 -1.63 14.19 14.70
C GLN A 156 -1.76 15.39 13.74
N ASP A 157 -1.85 15.13 12.44
CA ASP A 157 -2.08 16.13 11.39
C ASP A 157 -3.56 16.50 11.20
N GLY A 158 -4.45 15.90 12.02
CA GLY A 158 -5.91 16.11 11.94
C GLY A 158 -6.62 15.26 10.88
N SER A 159 -5.89 14.45 10.12
CA SER A 159 -6.50 13.53 9.15
C SER A 159 -7.00 12.25 9.83
N GLU A 160 -7.96 11.58 9.19
CA GLU A 160 -8.44 10.26 9.62
C GLU A 160 -7.53 9.15 9.05
N GLY A 161 -7.08 8.24 9.90
CA GLY A 161 -6.20 7.15 9.47
C GLY A 161 -6.05 6.04 10.50
N ALA A 162 -5.15 5.10 10.25
CA ALA A 162 -4.78 4.06 11.20
C ALA A 162 -3.91 4.65 12.32
N VAL A 163 -4.42 4.64 13.55
CA VAL A 163 -3.65 5.04 14.75
C VAL A 163 -2.89 3.86 15.35
N ASP A 164 -3.34 2.64 15.07
CA ASP A 164 -2.68 1.40 15.45
C ASP A 164 -2.98 0.31 14.41
N GLY A 165 -2.03 -0.64 14.20
CA GLY A 165 -2.15 -1.63 13.15
C GLY A 165 -2.29 -1.03 11.76
N GLY A 166 -3.08 -1.68 10.90
CA GLY A 166 -3.32 -1.18 9.54
C GLY A 166 -4.13 -2.12 8.66
N VAL A 167 -4.55 -1.58 7.52
CA VAL A 167 -5.16 -2.35 6.43
C VAL A 167 -4.04 -3.09 5.69
N VAL A 168 -4.18 -4.41 5.56
CA VAL A 168 -3.15 -5.29 4.97
C VAL A 168 -3.61 -5.85 3.64
N GLY A 169 -2.78 -5.67 2.60
CA GLY A 169 -2.89 -6.38 1.34
C GLY A 169 -1.87 -7.53 1.30
N PHE A 170 -2.31 -8.73 0.96
CA PHE A 170 -1.46 -9.92 0.87
C PHE A 170 -1.58 -10.56 -0.52
N PHE A 171 -0.51 -10.49 -1.31
CA PHE A 171 -0.38 -11.26 -2.54
C PHE A 171 0.18 -12.64 -2.21
N SER A 172 -0.69 -13.65 -2.27
CA SER A 172 -0.37 -15.06 -2.01
C SER A 172 -0.21 -15.79 -3.33
N LEU A 173 0.98 -15.71 -3.93
CA LEU A 173 1.23 -16.23 -5.27
C LEU A 173 1.48 -17.75 -5.31
N GLU A 174 1.76 -18.35 -4.16
CA GLU A 174 2.00 -19.80 -4.01
C GLU A 174 0.78 -20.54 -3.45
N MET A 175 0.06 -19.92 -2.53
CA MET A 175 -1.06 -20.54 -1.84
C MET A 175 -2.39 -19.90 -2.22
N SER A 176 -3.47 -20.68 -2.24
CA SER A 176 -4.82 -20.10 -2.41
C SER A 176 -5.23 -19.25 -1.20
N ALA A 177 -6.15 -18.31 -1.44
CA ALA A 177 -6.72 -17.46 -0.39
C ALA A 177 -7.35 -18.28 0.75
N GLU A 178 -8.01 -19.40 0.43
CA GLU A 178 -8.58 -20.31 1.42
C GLU A 178 -7.52 -20.96 2.32
N GLN A 179 -6.38 -21.37 1.73
CA GLN A 179 -5.28 -21.97 2.49
C GLN A 179 -4.64 -20.95 3.45
N LEU A 180 -4.48 -19.71 2.99
CA LEU A 180 -3.95 -18.63 3.81
C LEU A 180 -4.93 -18.27 4.94
N ALA A 181 -6.22 -18.11 4.61
CA ALA A 181 -7.28 -17.86 5.59
C ALA A 181 -7.36 -18.99 6.63
N GLY A 182 -7.22 -20.24 6.21
CA GLY A 182 -7.16 -21.38 7.11
C GLY A 182 -5.98 -21.33 8.10
N ARG A 183 -4.83 -20.79 7.70
CA ARG A 183 -3.69 -20.56 8.61
C ARG A 183 -3.98 -19.45 9.60
N VAL A 184 -4.54 -18.33 9.15
CA VAL A 184 -4.92 -17.22 10.03
C VAL A 184 -5.96 -17.70 11.06
N LEU A 185 -6.92 -18.51 10.62
CA LEU A 185 -7.97 -19.04 11.47
C LEU A 185 -7.42 -20.06 12.49
N ALA A 186 -6.45 -20.89 12.08
CA ALA A 186 -5.74 -21.81 12.98
C ALA A 186 -4.98 -21.03 14.08
N GLU A 187 -4.32 -19.94 13.71
CA GLU A 187 -3.64 -19.04 14.66
C GLU A 187 -4.62 -18.38 15.62
N ALA A 188 -5.71 -17.80 15.10
CA ALA A 188 -6.69 -17.07 15.89
C ALA A 188 -7.48 -17.98 16.86
N SER A 189 -7.75 -19.23 16.46
CA SER A 189 -8.50 -20.20 17.27
C SER A 189 -7.62 -21.04 18.18
N GLU A 190 -6.30 -20.99 18.02
CA GLU A 190 -5.32 -21.88 18.66
C GLU A 190 -5.60 -23.38 18.39
N ILE A 191 -6.11 -23.69 17.20
CA ILE A 191 -6.41 -25.04 16.74
C ILE A 191 -5.50 -25.36 15.57
N SER A 192 -4.86 -26.56 15.60
CA SER A 192 -3.96 -26.89 14.48
C SER A 192 -4.71 -26.95 13.15
N SER A 193 -4.09 -26.42 12.09
CA SER A 193 -4.66 -26.45 10.74
C SER A 193 -4.94 -27.85 10.22
N HIS A 194 -4.26 -28.86 10.77
CA HIS A 194 -4.50 -30.27 10.47
C HIS A 194 -5.87 -30.73 11.00
N LYS A 195 -6.19 -30.43 12.26
CA LYS A 195 -7.50 -30.74 12.87
C LYS A 195 -8.63 -30.01 12.15
N ILE A 196 -8.42 -28.75 11.80
CA ILE A 196 -9.42 -27.96 11.06
C ILE A 196 -9.73 -28.63 9.71
N ARG A 197 -8.69 -29.04 8.96
CA ARG A 197 -8.88 -29.71 7.65
C ARG A 197 -9.52 -31.08 7.75
N GLN A 198 -9.29 -31.82 8.83
CA GLN A 198 -9.88 -33.16 9.02
C GLN A 198 -11.28 -33.10 9.64
N GLY A 199 -11.70 -31.92 10.15
CA GLY A 199 -12.93 -31.80 10.92
C GLY A 199 -12.87 -32.51 12.29
N ASP A 200 -11.66 -32.87 12.75
CA ASP A 200 -11.45 -33.57 14.01
C ASP A 200 -11.28 -32.54 15.16
N MET A 201 -12.37 -31.86 15.46
CA MET A 201 -12.44 -30.88 16.54
C MET A 201 -13.42 -31.30 17.61
N THR A 202 -13.04 -31.13 18.89
CA THR A 202 -13.96 -31.24 20.00
C THR A 202 -15.00 -30.12 19.99
N GLU A 203 -16.11 -30.27 20.69
CA GLU A 203 -17.14 -29.22 20.78
C GLU A 203 -16.57 -27.88 21.30
N GLY A 204 -15.66 -27.93 22.27
CA GLY A 204 -14.98 -26.77 22.82
C GLY A 204 -14.05 -26.08 21.78
N GLU A 205 -13.32 -26.87 20.98
CA GLU A 205 -12.50 -26.37 19.90
C GLU A 205 -13.37 -25.74 18.79
N PHE A 206 -14.48 -26.39 18.46
CA PHE A 206 -15.42 -25.84 17.46
C PHE A 206 -16.03 -24.51 17.91
N ARG A 207 -16.36 -24.34 19.17
CA ARG A 207 -16.81 -23.04 19.71
C ARG A 207 -15.74 -21.95 19.55
N ARG A 208 -14.47 -22.24 19.93
CA ARG A 208 -13.35 -21.30 19.74
C ARG A 208 -13.14 -20.98 18.26
N PHE A 209 -13.26 -21.95 17.38
CA PHE A 209 -13.19 -21.76 15.94
C PHE A 209 -14.25 -20.78 15.44
N VAL A 210 -15.51 -20.92 15.85
CA VAL A 210 -16.60 -20.02 15.50
C VAL A 210 -16.37 -18.62 16.07
N ASP A 211 -15.89 -18.49 17.30
CA ASP A 211 -15.61 -17.20 17.91
C ASP A 211 -14.42 -16.49 17.22
N ALA A 212 -13.39 -17.24 16.84
CA ALA A 212 -12.28 -16.72 16.04
C ALA A 212 -12.77 -16.23 14.67
N THR A 213 -13.68 -16.93 14.01
CA THR A 213 -14.27 -16.49 12.73
C THR A 213 -14.95 -15.13 12.86
N LYS A 214 -15.74 -14.92 13.92
CA LYS A 214 -16.40 -13.63 14.18
C LYS A 214 -15.40 -12.49 14.39
N GLN A 215 -14.28 -12.75 15.06
CA GLN A 215 -13.23 -11.76 15.26
C GLN A 215 -12.53 -11.40 13.93
N LEU A 216 -12.37 -12.40 13.04
CA LEU A 216 -11.72 -12.20 11.74
C LEU A 216 -12.59 -11.43 10.74
N GLU A 217 -13.92 -11.43 10.87
CA GLU A 217 -14.83 -10.65 10.00
C GLU A 217 -14.50 -9.14 9.98
N SER A 218 -14.00 -8.62 11.11
CA SER A 218 -13.63 -7.20 11.23
C SER A 218 -12.17 -6.91 10.89
N CYS A 219 -11.34 -7.93 10.62
CA CYS A 219 -9.93 -7.74 10.29
C CYS A 219 -9.75 -7.24 8.84
N PRO A 220 -9.14 -6.07 8.62
CA PRO A 220 -8.95 -5.53 7.29
C PRO A 220 -7.74 -6.18 6.59
N LEU A 221 -7.83 -7.49 6.33
CA LEU A 221 -6.85 -8.29 5.60
C LEU A 221 -7.43 -8.73 4.26
N TYR A 222 -6.85 -8.24 3.16
CA TYR A 222 -7.27 -8.52 1.79
C TYR A 222 -6.25 -9.42 1.11
N ILE A 223 -6.70 -10.52 0.52
CA ILE A 223 -5.85 -11.55 -0.10
C ILE A 223 -6.11 -11.56 -1.61
N ASP A 224 -5.02 -11.57 -2.38
CA ASP A 224 -5.03 -11.80 -3.81
C ASP A 224 -4.14 -13.03 -4.11
N ASP A 225 -4.73 -14.10 -4.64
CA ASP A 225 -4.05 -15.37 -4.94
C ASP A 225 -3.85 -15.60 -6.44
N THR A 226 -3.83 -14.50 -7.21
CA THR A 226 -3.57 -14.58 -8.66
C THR A 226 -2.14 -15.03 -8.92
N ALA A 227 -1.98 -16.24 -9.44
CA ALA A 227 -0.67 -16.78 -9.79
C ALA A 227 0.02 -15.97 -10.90
N ALA A 228 1.35 -15.87 -10.83
CA ALA A 228 2.22 -15.30 -11.87
C ALA A 228 1.80 -13.88 -12.33
N ILE A 229 1.43 -13.04 -11.40
CA ILE A 229 0.99 -11.66 -11.66
C ILE A 229 2.16 -10.79 -12.14
N PRO A 230 2.04 -10.01 -13.24
CA PRO A 230 3.03 -9.00 -13.61
C PRO A 230 3.15 -7.91 -12.55
N ILE A 231 4.38 -7.37 -12.36
CA ILE A 231 4.64 -6.31 -11.36
C ILE A 231 3.78 -5.06 -11.60
N SER A 232 3.49 -4.72 -12.86
CA SER A 232 2.59 -3.62 -13.21
C SER A 232 1.15 -3.83 -12.75
N GLN A 233 0.63 -5.07 -12.89
CA GLN A 233 -0.70 -5.42 -12.42
C GLN A 233 -0.77 -5.49 -10.88
N LEU A 234 0.28 -5.99 -10.23
CA LEU A 234 0.40 -5.97 -8.78
C LEU A 234 0.32 -4.53 -8.26
N ALA A 235 1.06 -3.61 -8.88
CA ALA A 235 1.01 -2.19 -8.56
C ALA A 235 -0.38 -1.59 -8.74
N ALA A 236 -1.06 -1.87 -9.87
CA ALA A 236 -2.40 -1.38 -10.14
C ALA A 236 -3.42 -1.86 -9.09
N ARG A 237 -3.34 -3.16 -8.70
CA ARG A 237 -4.22 -3.72 -7.66
C ARG A 237 -3.93 -3.14 -6.27
N ALA A 238 -2.67 -2.92 -5.92
CA ALA A 238 -2.28 -2.28 -4.66
C ALA A 238 -2.81 -0.83 -4.60
N ARG A 239 -2.70 -0.05 -5.70
CA ARG A 239 -3.31 1.30 -5.80
C ARG A 239 -4.82 1.25 -5.62
N ARG A 240 -5.48 0.31 -6.29
CA ARG A 240 -6.93 0.14 -6.18
C ARG A 240 -7.34 -0.18 -4.74
N LEU A 241 -6.66 -1.12 -4.08
CA LEU A 241 -6.92 -1.47 -2.68
C LEU A 241 -6.76 -0.24 -1.78
N LYS A 242 -5.66 0.52 -1.94
CA LYS A 242 -5.41 1.73 -1.16
C LYS A 242 -6.52 2.77 -1.33
N ARG A 243 -7.03 2.95 -2.55
CA ARG A 243 -8.10 3.92 -2.84
C ARG A 243 -9.46 3.50 -2.27
N THR A 244 -9.78 2.19 -2.30
CA THR A 244 -11.13 1.69 -1.95
C THR A 244 -11.29 1.36 -0.47
N HIS A 245 -10.24 0.83 0.16
CA HIS A 245 -10.29 0.33 1.54
C HIS A 245 -9.21 0.93 2.45
N GLY A 246 -8.25 1.64 1.87
CA GLY A 246 -7.01 1.97 2.50
C GLY A 246 -5.99 0.83 2.34
N LEU A 247 -4.72 1.14 2.56
CA LEU A 247 -3.62 0.15 2.56
C LEU A 247 -2.48 0.72 3.38
N ASP A 248 -2.10 0.00 4.43
CA ASP A 248 -1.03 0.41 5.35
C ASP A 248 0.16 -0.54 5.31
N LEU A 249 -0.04 -1.80 4.88
CA LEU A 249 1.00 -2.80 4.70
C LEU A 249 0.70 -3.65 3.47
N LEU A 250 1.73 -3.89 2.64
CA LEU A 250 1.66 -4.82 1.53
C LEU A 250 2.62 -5.99 1.76
N ILE A 251 2.13 -7.22 1.60
CA ILE A 251 2.93 -8.45 1.68
C ILE A 251 2.88 -9.18 0.35
N VAL A 252 4.03 -9.72 -0.10
CA VAL A 252 4.14 -10.48 -1.35
C VAL A 252 4.85 -11.81 -1.08
N ASP A 253 4.16 -12.92 -1.23
CA ASP A 253 4.65 -14.29 -1.01
C ASP A 253 4.58 -15.08 -2.33
N TYR A 254 5.68 -15.27 -3.03
CA TYR A 254 7.04 -14.74 -2.89
C TYR A 254 7.50 -14.08 -4.20
N LEU A 255 8.47 -13.20 -4.13
CA LEU A 255 8.83 -12.30 -5.24
C LEU A 255 9.21 -13.02 -6.55
N GLN A 256 9.75 -14.26 -6.50
CA GLN A 256 10.12 -15.02 -7.68
C GLN A 256 8.91 -15.55 -8.48
N LEU A 257 7.69 -15.46 -7.96
CA LEU A 257 6.45 -15.76 -8.68
C LEU A 257 5.82 -14.54 -9.34
N VAL A 258 6.31 -13.33 -9.03
CA VAL A 258 5.97 -12.12 -9.76
C VAL A 258 6.68 -12.18 -11.12
N ARG A 259 6.02 -11.70 -12.18
CA ARG A 259 6.61 -11.61 -13.52
C ARG A 259 7.18 -10.22 -13.77
N GLY A 260 8.43 -10.18 -14.22
CA GLY A 260 9.08 -9.01 -14.82
C GLY A 260 8.94 -9.01 -16.33
N THR A 261 9.67 -8.12 -16.99
CA THR A 261 9.70 -7.99 -18.46
C THR A 261 10.96 -8.62 -19.07
N SER A 262 11.98 -8.91 -18.25
CA SER A 262 13.28 -9.40 -18.71
C SER A 262 13.31 -10.93 -18.84
N ASP A 263 13.90 -11.42 -19.90
CA ASP A 263 14.15 -12.86 -20.10
C ASP A 263 15.29 -13.41 -19.20
N ASN A 264 16.13 -12.52 -18.68
CA ASN A 264 17.21 -12.89 -17.76
C ASN A 264 16.70 -12.89 -16.31
N ARG A 265 16.73 -14.04 -15.66
CA ARG A 265 16.19 -14.23 -14.30
C ARG A 265 16.80 -13.28 -13.25
N VAL A 266 18.07 -12.96 -13.34
CA VAL A 266 18.73 -12.04 -12.40
C VAL A 266 18.24 -10.60 -12.61
N GLN A 267 18.11 -10.20 -13.85
CA GLN A 267 17.56 -8.89 -14.22
C GLN A 267 16.08 -8.78 -13.85
N GLU A 268 15.29 -9.82 -14.11
CA GLU A 268 13.89 -9.91 -13.75
C GLU A 268 13.66 -9.71 -12.25
N ILE A 269 14.44 -10.39 -11.39
CA ILE A 269 14.38 -10.23 -9.92
C ILE A 269 14.77 -8.80 -9.52
N GLY A 270 15.76 -8.22 -10.20
CA GLY A 270 16.15 -6.82 -10.01
C GLY A 270 15.00 -5.86 -10.33
N GLU A 271 14.36 -6.03 -11.48
CA GLU A 271 13.17 -5.24 -11.89
C GLU A 271 12.02 -5.37 -10.88
N ILE A 272 11.70 -6.59 -10.45
CA ILE A 272 10.65 -6.84 -9.47
C ILE A 272 10.97 -6.15 -8.15
N SER A 273 12.21 -6.25 -7.65
CA SER A 273 12.63 -5.60 -6.41
C SER A 273 12.54 -4.08 -6.50
N MET A 274 12.99 -3.50 -7.62
CA MET A 274 12.84 -2.06 -7.89
C MET A 274 11.38 -1.65 -7.99
N GLY A 275 10.55 -2.46 -8.65
CA GLY A 275 9.11 -2.23 -8.77
C GLY A 275 8.40 -2.25 -7.41
N LEU A 276 8.73 -3.23 -6.54
CA LEU A 276 8.18 -3.28 -5.18
C LEU A 276 8.62 -2.09 -4.32
N LYS A 277 9.90 -1.65 -4.44
CA LYS A 277 10.37 -0.43 -3.75
C LYS A 277 9.69 0.82 -4.30
N ALA A 278 9.43 0.88 -5.60
CA ALA A 278 8.65 1.97 -6.21
C ALA A 278 7.22 2.03 -5.65
N ILE A 279 6.54 0.88 -5.55
CA ILE A 279 5.21 0.77 -4.93
C ILE A 279 5.24 1.24 -3.48
N ALA A 280 6.24 0.81 -2.68
CA ALA A 280 6.39 1.25 -1.30
C ALA A 280 6.50 2.77 -1.17
N LYS A 281 7.29 3.40 -2.04
CA LYS A 281 7.46 4.86 -2.09
C LYS A 281 6.23 5.59 -2.59
N GLU A 282 5.66 5.13 -3.69
CA GLU A 282 4.49 5.72 -4.32
C GLU A 282 3.28 5.72 -3.39
N LEU A 283 2.98 4.55 -2.80
CA LEU A 283 1.85 4.38 -1.89
C LEU A 283 2.17 4.82 -0.45
N ASN A 284 3.41 5.20 -0.16
CA ASN A 284 3.88 5.58 1.19
C ASN A 284 3.50 4.54 2.26
N ILE A 285 3.80 3.27 1.98
CA ILE A 285 3.53 2.12 2.85
C ILE A 285 4.77 1.23 2.95
N PRO A 286 4.95 0.46 4.03
CA PRO A 286 5.89 -0.65 4.05
C PRO A 286 5.45 -1.77 3.09
N VAL A 287 6.44 -2.37 2.42
CA VAL A 287 6.26 -3.57 1.62
C VAL A 287 7.15 -4.68 2.18
N VAL A 288 6.57 -5.83 2.47
CA VAL A 288 7.29 -7.03 2.90
C VAL A 288 7.25 -8.05 1.77
N ALA A 289 8.40 -8.42 1.23
CA ALA A 289 8.50 -9.43 0.18
C ALA A 289 9.25 -10.66 0.68
N LEU A 290 8.69 -11.83 0.41
CA LEU A 290 9.36 -13.10 0.70
C LEU A 290 10.25 -13.49 -0.47
N SER A 291 11.38 -14.12 -0.19
CA SER A 291 12.32 -14.65 -1.17
C SER A 291 12.75 -16.06 -0.81
N GLN A 292 12.86 -16.88 -1.81
CA GLN A 292 13.46 -18.23 -1.71
C GLN A 292 14.86 -18.24 -2.26
#